data_cff1b9b5b6827c504aef198626f9ed82
#
_entry.id   cff1b9b5b6827c504aef198626f9ed82
#
_cell.length_a   1.000
_cell.length_b   1.000
_cell.length_c   1.000
_cell.angle_alpha   90.00
_cell.angle_beta   90.00
_cell.angle_gamma   90.00
#
_symmetry.space_group_name_H-M   'P 1'
#
loop_
_entity.id
_entity.type
_entity.pdbx_description
1 polymer ?
#
loop_
_entity_poly.entity_id
_entity_poly.type
_entity_poly.pdbx_seq_one_letter_code
_entity_poly.pdbx_strand_id
1 'polypeptide(L)'
;MLYCAKCRGVCPDATSKCPNCKSSKLRPVAEEDLVLLHRADQYTAGLLEKRFQEQGLSYRMEPFQGGRISYLYEGDVMPTDKTVLVAWKDYSAAKELSTQVSRQVEEERAQAGGEGETFQDIPRKKRILVQIVSVLAFLLVVMLVVFGADAAANWLKSLF
;
A
#
# COMPACT_ATOMS: atom_id res chain seq x y z
N MET A 1 2.34 -24.84 -14.38
CA MET A 1 1.81 -23.77 -13.50
C MET A 1 0.36 -23.48 -13.84
N LEU A 2 -0.47 -23.14 -12.84
CA LEU A 2 -1.90 -22.90 -13.01
C LEU A 2 -2.20 -21.39 -12.93
N TYR A 3 -3.03 -20.94 -13.87
CA TYR A 3 -3.55 -19.57 -13.91
C TYR A 3 -4.90 -19.49 -13.18
N CYS A 4 -5.05 -18.52 -12.30
CA CYS A 4 -6.32 -18.25 -11.62
C CYS A 4 -7.12 -17.18 -12.36
N ALA A 5 -8.25 -17.57 -12.97
CA ALA A 5 -9.11 -16.63 -13.72
C ALA A 5 -9.73 -15.53 -12.85
N LYS A 6 -9.77 -15.67 -11.50
CA LYS A 6 -10.35 -14.68 -10.62
C LYS A 6 -9.39 -13.56 -10.25
N CYS A 7 -8.16 -13.89 -9.83
CA CYS A 7 -7.18 -12.89 -9.39
C CYS A 7 -6.00 -12.73 -10.36
N ARG A 8 -6.00 -13.45 -11.48
CA ARG A 8 -4.95 -13.45 -12.52
C ARG A 8 -3.54 -13.80 -11.99
N GLY A 9 -3.47 -14.40 -10.81
CA GLY A 9 -2.22 -14.90 -10.23
C GLY A 9 -1.86 -16.28 -10.78
N VAL A 10 -0.58 -16.63 -10.69
CA VAL A 10 -0.07 -17.95 -11.04
C VAL A 10 0.17 -18.76 -9.78
N CYS A 11 -0.21 -20.03 -9.81
CA CYS A 11 -0.12 -20.97 -8.70
C CYS A 11 0.68 -22.23 -9.11
N PRO A 12 1.30 -22.94 -8.15
CA PRO A 12 1.89 -24.25 -8.40
C PRO A 12 0.86 -25.28 -8.89
N ASP A 13 1.29 -26.25 -9.68
CA ASP A 13 0.43 -27.28 -10.28
C ASP A 13 -0.28 -28.19 -9.25
N ALA A 14 0.26 -28.31 -8.04
CA ALA A 14 -0.28 -29.18 -7.00
C ALA A 14 -1.44 -28.55 -6.19
N THR A 15 -1.93 -27.36 -6.55
CA THR A 15 -2.94 -26.67 -5.77
C THR A 15 -4.35 -26.85 -6.34
N SER A 16 -5.31 -27.28 -5.49
CA SER A 16 -6.74 -27.38 -5.86
C SER A 16 -7.48 -26.04 -5.75
N LYS A 17 -6.94 -25.09 -4.99
CA LYS A 17 -7.48 -23.74 -4.80
C LYS A 17 -6.37 -22.70 -4.86
N CYS A 18 -6.67 -21.54 -5.45
CA CYS A 18 -5.73 -20.43 -5.50
C CYS A 18 -5.32 -20.00 -4.08
N PRO A 19 -4.04 -19.94 -3.73
CA PRO A 19 -3.59 -19.53 -2.40
C PRO A 19 -3.96 -18.09 -2.09
N ASN A 20 -4.05 -17.21 -3.08
CA ASN A 20 -4.35 -15.79 -2.91
C ASN A 20 -5.86 -15.53 -2.70
N CYS A 21 -6.73 -15.96 -3.63
CA CYS A 21 -8.15 -15.62 -3.62
C CYS A 21 -9.08 -16.78 -3.27
N LYS A 22 -8.55 -17.96 -2.93
CA LYS A 22 -9.26 -19.21 -2.56
C LYS A 22 -10.20 -19.76 -3.66
N SER A 23 -10.15 -19.21 -4.86
CA SER A 23 -10.94 -19.68 -6.01
C SER A 23 -10.46 -21.04 -6.49
N SER A 24 -11.42 -21.88 -6.91
CA SER A 24 -11.16 -23.16 -7.59
C SER A 24 -11.09 -23.02 -9.12
N LYS A 25 -11.27 -21.81 -9.67
CA LYS A 25 -11.20 -21.56 -11.12
C LYS A 25 -9.74 -21.48 -11.58
N LEU A 26 -9.08 -22.63 -11.58
CA LEU A 26 -7.70 -22.79 -12.02
C LEU A 26 -7.66 -23.53 -13.35
N ARG A 27 -6.75 -23.13 -14.23
CA ARG A 27 -6.45 -23.82 -15.49
C ARG A 27 -4.95 -23.72 -15.80
N PRO A 28 -4.41 -24.53 -16.69
CA PRO A 28 -3.05 -24.33 -17.17
C PRO A 28 -2.86 -22.91 -17.71
N VAL A 29 -1.71 -22.30 -17.40
CA VAL A 29 -1.38 -20.98 -17.91
C VAL A 29 -1.03 -21.07 -19.41
N ALA A 30 -1.56 -20.14 -20.21
CA ALA A 30 -1.23 -19.95 -21.61
C ALA A 30 -0.25 -18.78 -21.79
N GLU A 31 0.50 -18.75 -22.87
CA GLU A 31 1.51 -17.72 -23.13
C GLU A 31 0.94 -16.31 -23.20
N GLU A 32 -0.29 -16.18 -23.72
CA GLU A 32 -1.00 -14.91 -23.88
C GLU A 32 -1.79 -14.48 -22.62
N ASP A 33 -1.81 -15.29 -21.56
CA ASP A 33 -2.53 -14.95 -20.34
C ASP A 33 -1.92 -13.73 -19.66
N LEU A 34 -2.77 -12.74 -19.38
CA LEU A 34 -2.38 -11.58 -18.60
C LEU A 34 -2.30 -11.95 -17.12
N VAL A 35 -1.09 -12.08 -16.64
CA VAL A 35 -0.77 -12.48 -15.27
C VAL A 35 -0.48 -11.26 -14.42
N LEU A 36 -0.96 -11.26 -13.18
CA LEU A 36 -0.67 -10.23 -12.20
C LEU A 36 0.83 -10.23 -11.87
N LEU A 37 1.52 -9.15 -12.20
CA LEU A 37 2.89 -8.93 -11.81
C LEU A 37 2.95 -8.38 -10.37
N HIS A 38 2.44 -7.17 -10.16
CA HIS A 38 2.26 -6.56 -8.85
C HIS A 38 1.37 -5.32 -8.94
N ARG A 39 1.13 -4.67 -7.80
CA ARG A 39 0.55 -3.34 -7.70
C ARG A 39 1.67 -2.30 -7.68
N ALA A 40 1.49 -1.20 -8.37
CA ALA A 40 2.42 -0.09 -8.38
C ALA A 40 1.70 1.24 -8.12
N ASP A 41 2.34 2.15 -7.43
CA ASP A 41 1.89 3.55 -7.33
C ASP A 41 1.96 4.23 -8.71
N GLN A 42 1.32 5.38 -8.84
CA GLN A 42 1.20 6.08 -10.11
C GLN A 42 2.57 6.40 -10.76
N TYR A 43 3.56 6.80 -9.95
CA TYR A 43 4.89 7.15 -10.44
C TYR A 43 5.63 5.90 -10.96
N THR A 44 5.71 4.88 -10.12
CA THR A 44 6.34 3.58 -10.48
C THR A 44 5.66 2.95 -11.69
N ALA A 45 4.31 3.01 -11.76
CA ALA A 45 3.56 2.49 -12.90
C ALA A 45 3.92 3.24 -14.20
N GLY A 46 4.09 4.57 -14.16
CA GLY A 46 4.52 5.35 -15.33
C GLY A 46 5.91 4.98 -15.83
N LEU A 47 6.87 4.75 -14.91
CA LEU A 47 8.20 4.28 -15.26
C LEU A 47 8.19 2.88 -15.88
N LEU A 48 7.41 1.96 -15.29
CA LEU A 48 7.25 0.60 -15.81
C LEU A 48 6.63 0.61 -17.21
N GLU A 49 5.59 1.43 -17.42
CA GLU A 49 4.92 1.56 -18.71
C GLU A 49 5.92 1.94 -19.80
N LYS A 50 6.75 2.96 -19.55
CA LYS A 50 7.79 3.39 -20.47
C LYS A 50 8.79 2.26 -20.77
N ARG A 51 9.28 1.58 -19.75
CA ARG A 51 10.24 0.47 -19.91
C ARG A 51 9.66 -0.71 -20.66
N PHE A 52 8.40 -1.06 -20.42
CA PHE A 52 7.72 -2.14 -21.12
C PHE A 52 7.49 -1.81 -22.60
N GLN A 53 7.16 -0.55 -22.90
CA GLN A 53 7.04 -0.07 -24.27
C GLN A 53 8.38 -0.12 -25.02
N GLU A 54 9.46 0.34 -24.39
CA GLU A 54 10.82 0.30 -24.96
C GLU A 54 11.27 -1.11 -25.30
N GLN A 55 10.85 -2.11 -24.52
CA GLN A 55 11.20 -3.53 -24.74
C GLN A 55 10.15 -4.32 -25.52
N GLY A 56 9.05 -3.70 -25.93
CA GLY A 56 7.99 -4.34 -26.71
C GLY A 56 7.25 -5.46 -25.95
N LEU A 57 7.17 -5.39 -24.62
CA LEU A 57 6.48 -6.39 -23.82
C LEU A 57 4.96 -6.22 -23.91
N SER A 58 4.24 -7.34 -23.87
CA SER A 58 2.77 -7.34 -23.85
C SER A 58 2.26 -7.14 -22.43
N TYR A 59 1.73 -5.95 -22.12
CA TYR A 59 1.25 -5.59 -20.79
C TYR A 59 -0.10 -4.90 -20.82
N ARG A 60 -0.74 -4.81 -19.65
CA ARG A 60 -1.94 -4.00 -19.40
C ARG A 60 -1.86 -3.41 -18.00
N MET A 61 -2.18 -2.12 -17.89
CA MET A 61 -2.33 -1.45 -16.61
C MET A 61 -3.80 -1.13 -16.37
N GLU A 62 -4.31 -1.58 -15.23
CA GLU A 62 -5.69 -1.34 -14.82
C GLU A 62 -5.69 -0.56 -13.50
N PRO A 63 -6.69 0.32 -13.26
CA PRO A 63 -6.85 0.92 -11.95
C PRO A 63 -6.96 -0.17 -10.88
N PHE A 64 -6.30 0.01 -9.74
CA PHE A 64 -6.41 -0.95 -8.66
C PHE A 64 -7.82 -0.91 -8.08
N GLN A 65 -8.58 -1.97 -8.29
CA GLN A 65 -9.91 -2.15 -7.72
C GLN A 65 -9.80 -2.82 -6.34
N GLY A 66 -9.13 -2.16 -5.40
CA GLY A 66 -9.26 -2.53 -3.99
C GLY A 66 -10.70 -2.30 -3.55
N GLY A 67 -11.31 -3.25 -2.81
CA GLY A 67 -12.64 -3.06 -2.27
C GLY A 67 -12.74 -1.73 -1.50
N ARG A 68 -13.92 -1.09 -1.49
CA ARG A 68 -14.16 0.24 -0.86
C ARG A 68 -13.63 0.38 0.59
N ILE A 69 -13.36 -0.71 1.26
CA ILE A 69 -12.89 -0.78 2.65
C ILE A 69 -11.35 -0.89 2.72
N SER A 70 -10.68 -1.30 1.62
CA SER A 70 -9.22 -1.51 1.59
C SER A 70 -8.43 -0.23 1.89
N TYR A 71 -8.91 0.93 1.42
CA TYR A 71 -8.27 2.23 1.67
C TYR A 71 -8.25 2.65 3.14
N LEU A 72 -9.18 2.13 3.95
CA LEU A 72 -9.29 2.49 5.37
C LEU A 72 -8.43 1.60 6.27
N TYR A 73 -8.13 0.37 5.84
CA TYR A 73 -7.44 -0.63 6.65
C TYR A 73 -6.00 -0.92 6.18
N GLU A 74 -5.74 -0.80 4.87
CA GLU A 74 -4.41 -0.95 4.27
C GLU A 74 -3.88 0.44 3.93
N GLY A 75 -3.20 1.08 4.88
CA GLY A 75 -2.68 2.46 4.76
C GLY A 75 -1.72 2.71 3.57
N ASP A 76 -1.34 1.65 2.85
CA ASP A 76 -0.42 1.70 1.72
C ASP A 76 -1.12 1.68 0.36
N VAL A 77 -2.47 1.72 0.32
CA VAL A 77 -3.24 1.67 -0.93
C VAL A 77 -3.77 3.05 -1.28
N MET A 78 -3.34 3.59 -2.40
CA MET A 78 -3.86 4.84 -2.94
C MET A 78 -4.89 4.60 -4.06
N PRO A 79 -5.90 5.47 -4.20
CA PRO A 79 -6.87 5.36 -5.31
C PRO A 79 -6.23 5.45 -6.70
N THR A 80 -5.02 6.00 -6.77
CA THR A 80 -4.23 6.18 -7.99
C THR A 80 -3.36 4.97 -8.34
N ASP A 81 -3.30 3.96 -7.45
CA ASP A 81 -2.51 2.76 -7.68
C ASP A 81 -3.03 1.98 -8.89
N LYS A 82 -2.11 1.35 -9.58
CA LYS A 82 -2.40 0.53 -10.75
C LYS A 82 -2.03 -0.92 -10.52
N THR A 83 -2.83 -1.80 -11.06
CA THR A 83 -2.54 -3.23 -11.19
C THR A 83 -1.78 -3.45 -12.48
N VAL A 84 -0.56 -3.96 -12.40
CA VAL A 84 0.30 -4.26 -13.55
C VAL A 84 0.11 -5.71 -13.94
N LEU A 85 -0.35 -5.93 -15.16
CA LEU A 85 -0.56 -7.24 -15.77
C LEU A 85 0.37 -7.40 -16.96
N VAL A 86 0.94 -8.59 -17.14
CA VAL A 86 1.88 -8.87 -18.23
C VAL A 86 1.56 -10.22 -18.83
N ALA A 87 1.74 -10.40 -20.13
CA ALA A 87 1.58 -11.70 -20.79
C ALA A 87 2.56 -12.72 -20.17
N TRP A 88 2.10 -13.97 -19.99
CA TRP A 88 2.92 -14.98 -19.34
C TRP A 88 4.27 -15.22 -20.03
N LYS A 89 4.30 -15.17 -21.36
CA LYS A 89 5.55 -15.29 -22.13
C LYS A 89 6.60 -14.25 -21.77
N ASP A 90 6.15 -13.05 -21.38
CA ASP A 90 7.02 -11.91 -21.05
C ASP A 90 7.24 -11.74 -19.54
N TYR A 91 6.65 -12.62 -18.71
CA TYR A 91 6.61 -12.46 -17.26
C TYR A 91 7.99 -12.38 -16.60
N SER A 92 8.95 -13.21 -17.05
CA SER A 92 10.30 -13.23 -16.49
C SER A 92 11.03 -11.92 -16.76
N ALA A 93 10.97 -11.42 -18.00
CA ALA A 93 11.57 -10.14 -18.39
C ALA A 93 10.92 -8.95 -17.66
N ALA A 94 9.59 -8.93 -17.60
CA ALA A 94 8.86 -7.90 -16.90
C ALA A 94 9.15 -7.87 -15.39
N LYS A 95 9.33 -9.05 -14.77
CA LYS A 95 9.70 -9.15 -13.36
C LYS A 95 11.08 -8.58 -13.07
N GLU A 96 12.04 -8.85 -13.94
CA GLU A 96 13.39 -8.30 -13.82
C GLU A 96 13.41 -6.78 -13.95
N LEU A 97 12.73 -6.25 -14.98
CA LEU A 97 12.55 -4.80 -15.15
C LEU A 97 11.86 -4.16 -13.95
N SER A 98 10.83 -4.79 -13.44
CA SER A 98 10.12 -4.30 -12.26
C SER A 98 11.06 -4.17 -11.06
N THR A 99 11.93 -5.16 -10.85
CA THR A 99 12.92 -5.10 -9.76
C THR A 99 13.92 -3.96 -9.96
N GLN A 100 14.34 -3.72 -11.19
CA GLN A 100 15.25 -2.61 -11.52
C GLN A 100 14.58 -1.26 -11.28
N VAL A 101 13.35 -1.07 -11.74
CA VAL A 101 12.57 0.16 -11.55
C VAL A 101 12.30 0.40 -10.06
N SER A 102 11.90 -0.63 -9.30
CA SER A 102 11.69 -0.48 -7.85
C SER A 102 12.96 -0.01 -7.13
N ARG A 103 14.11 -0.59 -7.47
CA ARG A 103 15.39 -0.16 -6.91
C ARG A 103 15.72 1.28 -7.27
N GLN A 104 15.52 1.68 -8.53
CA GLN A 104 15.72 3.06 -8.97
C GLN A 104 14.83 4.03 -8.18
N VAL A 105 13.55 3.71 -8.01
CA VAL A 105 12.60 4.54 -7.24
C VAL A 105 13.00 4.65 -5.77
N GLU A 106 13.48 3.56 -5.16
CA GLU A 106 13.97 3.57 -3.79
C GLU A 106 15.21 4.46 -3.64
N GLU A 107 16.16 4.39 -4.59
CA GLU A 107 17.35 5.24 -4.62
C GLU A 107 16.98 6.72 -4.79
N GLU A 108 16.07 7.04 -5.70
CA GLU A 108 15.57 8.41 -5.91
C GLU A 108 14.85 8.95 -4.67
N ARG A 109 14.03 8.13 -3.99
CA ARG A 109 13.39 8.49 -2.72
C ARG A 109 14.40 8.72 -1.61
N ALA A 110 15.41 7.88 -1.52
CA ALA A 110 16.49 8.03 -0.53
C ALA A 110 17.30 9.32 -0.76
N GLN A 111 17.54 9.69 -2.01
CA GLN A 111 18.24 10.93 -2.36
C GLN A 111 17.35 12.18 -2.15
N ALA A 112 16.06 12.09 -2.48
CA ALA A 112 15.10 13.17 -2.26
C ALA A 112 14.75 13.35 -0.77
N GLY A 113 14.83 12.29 0.02
CA GLY A 113 14.53 12.26 1.46
C GLY A 113 15.59 12.83 2.37
N GLY A 114 16.60 13.55 1.84
CA GLY A 114 17.67 14.15 2.64
C GLY A 114 17.23 15.22 3.66
N GLU A 115 15.96 15.63 3.69
CA GLU A 115 15.41 16.54 4.70
C GLU A 115 13.94 16.21 5.12
N GLY A 116 13.41 15.06 4.75
CA GLY A 116 12.09 14.59 5.20
C GLY A 116 12.24 13.57 6.30
N GLU A 117 11.59 13.80 7.44
CA GLU A 117 11.50 12.90 8.58
C GLU A 117 11.40 11.45 8.10
N THR A 118 12.47 10.68 8.30
CA THR A 118 12.42 9.23 8.24
C THR A 118 11.36 8.81 9.25
N PHE A 119 10.16 8.48 8.78
CA PHE A 119 9.20 7.71 9.57
C PHE A 119 9.88 6.36 9.84
N GLN A 120 10.73 6.34 10.87
CA GLN A 120 11.27 5.09 11.40
C GLN A 120 10.06 4.21 11.68
N ASP A 121 10.11 3.02 11.13
CA ASP A 121 9.09 1.99 11.35
C ASP A 121 9.08 1.68 12.86
N ILE A 122 8.31 2.47 13.61
CA ILE A 122 8.24 2.39 15.07
C ILE A 122 7.56 1.05 15.36
N PRO A 123 8.24 0.12 16.05
CA PRO A 123 7.67 -1.19 16.34
C PRO A 123 6.28 -1.02 16.95
N ARG A 124 5.31 -1.83 16.50
CA ARG A 124 3.87 -1.72 16.85
C ARG A 124 3.61 -1.41 18.32
N LYS A 125 4.41 -1.99 19.24
CA LYS A 125 4.32 -1.74 20.69
C LYS A 125 4.63 -0.30 21.06
N LYS A 126 5.66 0.32 20.46
CA LYS A 126 5.99 1.74 20.70
C LYS A 126 4.93 2.66 20.12
N ARG A 127 4.38 2.34 18.95
CA ARG A 127 3.31 3.11 18.30
C ARG A 127 2.04 3.15 19.16
N ILE A 128 1.63 2.00 19.72
CA ILE A 128 0.49 1.92 20.63
C ILE A 128 0.76 2.72 21.90
N LEU A 129 1.96 2.64 22.46
CA LEU A 129 2.34 3.39 23.67
C LEU A 129 2.31 4.89 23.43
N VAL A 130 2.83 5.38 22.32
CA VAL A 130 2.76 6.80 21.93
C VAL A 130 1.32 7.26 21.76
N GLN A 131 0.45 6.46 21.13
CA GLN A 131 -0.97 6.78 20.99
C GLN A 131 -1.67 6.88 22.35
N ILE A 132 -1.42 5.93 23.28
CA ILE A 132 -2.00 5.96 24.62
C ILE A 132 -1.53 7.21 25.39
N VAL A 133 -0.24 7.52 25.35
CA VAL A 133 0.33 8.70 26.01
C VAL A 133 -0.27 9.99 25.42
N SER A 134 -0.43 10.06 24.09
CA SER A 134 -1.04 11.22 23.44
C SER A 134 -2.50 11.43 23.85
N VAL A 135 -3.29 10.34 23.94
CA VAL A 135 -4.69 10.42 24.40
C VAL A 135 -4.77 10.84 25.87
N LEU A 136 -3.91 10.28 26.73
CA LEU A 136 -3.87 10.69 28.14
C LEU A 136 -3.46 12.15 28.31
N ALA A 137 -2.46 12.61 27.57
CA ALA A 137 -2.06 14.01 27.58
C ALA A 137 -3.18 14.95 27.13
N PHE A 138 -3.92 14.58 26.07
CA PHE A 138 -5.07 15.32 25.60
C PHE A 138 -6.18 15.40 26.66
N LEU A 139 -6.53 14.28 27.31
CA LEU A 139 -7.52 14.25 28.39
C LEU A 139 -7.11 15.13 29.56
N LEU A 140 -5.81 15.12 29.90
CA LEU A 140 -5.27 15.96 30.99
C LEU A 140 -5.40 17.45 30.67
N VAL A 141 -5.14 17.85 29.42
CA VAL A 141 -5.34 19.23 28.96
C VAL A 141 -6.83 19.63 29.04
N VAL A 142 -7.73 18.75 28.58
CA VAL A 142 -9.17 19.00 28.66
C VAL A 142 -9.62 19.16 30.12
N MET A 143 -9.18 18.30 31.03
CA MET A 143 -9.47 18.44 32.47
C MET A 143 -8.94 19.75 33.01
N LEU A 144 -7.73 20.15 32.69
CA LEU A 144 -7.13 21.42 33.13
C LEU A 144 -7.95 22.63 32.66
N VAL A 145 -8.43 22.63 31.43
CA VAL A 145 -9.28 23.67 30.87
C VAL A 145 -10.62 23.74 31.62
N VAL A 146 -11.27 22.58 31.84
CA VAL A 146 -12.56 22.53 32.55
C VAL A 146 -12.42 22.99 34.01
N PHE A 147 -11.47 22.44 34.75
CA PHE A 147 -11.25 22.83 36.16
C PHE A 147 -10.74 24.27 36.26
N GLY A 148 -9.91 24.76 35.32
CA GLY A 148 -9.44 26.12 35.26
C GLY A 148 -10.59 27.12 35.01
N ALA A 149 -11.54 26.77 34.15
CA ALA A 149 -12.72 27.60 33.89
C ALA A 149 -13.64 27.66 35.12
N ASP A 150 -13.87 26.53 35.81
CA ASP A 150 -14.65 26.49 37.06
C ASP A 150 -13.99 27.30 38.19
N ALA A 151 -12.69 27.17 38.36
CA ALA A 151 -11.94 27.91 39.36
C ALA A 151 -12.01 29.45 39.06
N ALA A 152 -11.86 29.84 37.80
CA ALA A 152 -11.97 31.23 37.39
C ALA A 152 -13.39 31.80 37.60
N ALA A 153 -14.42 31.00 37.28
CA ALA A 153 -15.81 31.39 37.52
C ALA A 153 -16.14 31.56 39.01
N ASN A 154 -15.65 30.66 39.87
CA ASN A 154 -15.83 30.74 41.31
C ASN A 154 -15.06 31.91 41.92
N TRP A 155 -13.86 32.20 41.42
CA TRP A 155 -13.07 33.34 41.82
C TRP A 155 -13.79 34.69 41.46
N LEU A 156 -14.34 34.77 40.23
CA LEU A 156 -15.13 35.96 39.82
C LEU A 156 -16.36 36.17 40.71
N LYS A 157 -17.09 35.07 41.07
CA LYS A 157 -18.26 35.15 41.95
C LYS A 157 -17.91 35.61 43.38
N SER A 158 -16.67 35.36 43.83
CA SER A 158 -16.22 35.80 45.15
C SER A 158 -15.83 37.30 45.23
N LEU A 159 -15.71 37.95 44.06
CA LEU A 159 -15.37 39.38 43.93
C LEU A 159 -16.60 40.26 43.86
N PHE A 160 -17.79 39.68 43.61
CA PHE A 160 -19.09 40.38 43.53
C PHE A 160 -20.06 39.82 44.60
#